data_cf90f1c12c1ca4485034785c3611feac
#
_entry.id   cf90f1c12c1ca4485034785c3611feac
#
_cell.length_a   1.000
_cell.length_b   1.000
_cell.length_c   1.000
_cell.angle_alpha   90.00
_cell.angle_beta   90.00
_cell.angle_gamma   90.00
#
_symmetry.space_group_name_H-M   'P 1'
#
loop_
_entity.id
_entity.type
_entity.pdbx_description
1 polymer ?
#
loop_
_entity_poly.entity_id
_entity_poly.type
_entity_poly.pdbx_seq_one_letter_code
_entity_poly.pdbx_strand_id
1 'polypeptide(L)'
;MIESNKKYVIGLDFGTDSCRALIVDVRNGDEVATGGSFYPRWKAGLYCDAQSNRYRQHPLDYIESMTEAVHVALSHLTEEEIASICGLCFDTTGSTPALTDCNGMPLALNPEFAEEPDAMFILWKDHTAVREAEQINALMKERNLDYLLYEGGTYSSEWVWSKVLHVINTNSRVKEAAYSWTEHCDWMTGLVTGNTIPEKMLRSRCAAGHKAMWHERWLLSSSEVLLELNPSLNKILPHLFTQTYTSDTRAGT
;
A
#
# COMPACT_ATOMS: atom_id res chain seq x y z
N MET A 1 37.76 -20.11 17.65
CA MET A 1 36.51 -20.03 16.89
C MET A 1 35.86 -18.70 17.26
N ILE A 2 35.98 -17.72 16.42
CA ILE A 2 35.26 -16.44 16.60
C ILE A 2 33.88 -16.73 16.04
N GLU A 3 32.89 -16.94 16.91
CA GLU A 3 31.49 -16.92 16.50
C GLU A 3 31.26 -15.59 15.80
N SER A 4 31.01 -15.64 14.51
CA SER A 4 30.55 -14.49 13.73
C SER A 4 29.13 -14.16 14.22
N ASN A 5 29.05 -13.33 15.24
CA ASN A 5 27.78 -12.86 15.80
C ASN A 5 27.22 -11.69 14.97
N LYS A 6 27.59 -11.63 13.70
CA LYS A 6 27.07 -10.66 12.74
C LYS A 6 25.62 -11.00 12.44
N LYS A 7 24.75 -10.02 12.53
CA LYS A 7 23.37 -10.11 12.12
C LYS A 7 23.03 -8.95 11.22
N TYR A 8 22.34 -9.25 10.16
CA TYR A 8 21.92 -8.25 9.17
C TYR A 8 20.41 -8.16 9.08
N VAL A 9 19.95 -6.99 8.66
CA VAL A 9 18.55 -6.74 8.31
C VAL A 9 18.49 -6.12 6.92
N ILE A 10 17.37 -6.33 6.23
CA ILE A 10 17.08 -5.71 4.94
C ILE A 10 16.00 -4.66 5.13
N GLY A 11 16.29 -3.41 4.77
CA GLY A 11 15.28 -2.37 4.56
C GLY A 11 14.95 -2.27 3.08
N LEU A 12 13.66 -2.26 2.77
CA LEU A 12 13.15 -2.08 1.41
C LEU A 12 12.37 -0.78 1.33
N ASP A 13 12.81 0.14 0.47
CA ASP A 13 12.18 1.43 0.22
C ASP A 13 11.57 1.43 -1.18
N PHE A 14 10.24 1.48 -1.23
CA PHE A 14 9.46 1.61 -2.46
C PHE A 14 9.14 3.07 -2.71
N GLY A 15 10.02 3.72 -3.45
CA GLY A 15 9.85 5.11 -3.88
C GLY A 15 8.82 5.27 -5.01
N THR A 16 8.82 6.45 -5.62
CA THR A 16 7.90 6.77 -6.73
C THR A 16 8.24 6.04 -8.03
N ASP A 17 9.52 5.72 -8.26
CA ASP A 17 10.02 5.22 -9.55
C ASP A 17 10.87 3.94 -9.44
N SER A 18 11.22 3.55 -8.23
CA SER A 18 12.16 2.45 -7.98
C SER A 18 11.96 1.83 -6.61
N CYS A 19 12.39 0.58 -6.48
CA CYS A 19 12.63 -0.09 -5.20
C CYS A 19 14.11 -0.10 -4.88
N ARG A 20 14.46 0.16 -3.62
CA ARG A 20 15.83 0.11 -3.10
C ARG A 20 15.89 -0.87 -1.95
N ALA A 21 16.94 -1.68 -1.93
CA ALA A 21 17.28 -2.58 -0.84
C ALA A 21 18.54 -2.07 -0.15
N LEU A 22 18.52 -2.02 1.18
CA LEU A 22 19.66 -1.67 2.02
C LEU A 22 19.88 -2.79 3.03
N ILE A 23 21.10 -3.32 3.10
CA ILE A 23 21.52 -4.31 4.09
C ILE A 23 22.35 -3.63 5.16
N VAL A 24 21.95 -3.78 6.42
CA VAL A 24 22.53 -3.08 7.58
C VAL A 24 23.01 -4.11 8.61
N ASP A 25 24.21 -3.89 9.17
CA ASP A 25 24.69 -4.60 10.34
C ASP A 25 24.00 -4.04 11.61
N VAL A 26 23.19 -4.87 12.27
CA VAL A 26 22.38 -4.44 13.43
C VAL A 26 23.21 -4.05 14.66
N ARG A 27 24.50 -4.36 14.69
CA ARG A 27 25.36 -4.09 15.86
C ARG A 27 25.85 -2.65 15.92
N ASN A 28 26.04 -2.01 14.77
CA ASN A 28 26.67 -0.69 14.66
C ASN A 28 25.93 0.25 13.69
N GLY A 29 24.94 -0.26 12.92
CA GLY A 29 24.21 0.52 11.95
C GLY A 29 24.96 0.75 10.63
N ASP A 30 26.09 0.06 10.39
CA ASP A 30 26.84 0.19 9.15
C ASP A 30 26.04 -0.33 7.96
N GLU A 31 26.02 0.43 6.88
CA GLU A 31 25.51 0.02 5.59
C GLU A 31 26.50 -1.00 4.97
N VAL A 32 26.02 -2.21 4.71
CA VAL A 32 26.85 -3.31 4.21
C VAL A 32 26.75 -3.44 2.71
N ALA A 33 25.54 -3.37 2.17
CA ALA A 33 25.28 -3.47 0.74
C ALA A 33 24.00 -2.77 0.36
N THR A 34 23.93 -2.33 -0.90
CA THR A 34 22.74 -1.70 -1.47
C THR A 34 22.43 -2.31 -2.83
N GLY A 35 21.15 -2.32 -3.18
CA GLY A 35 20.67 -2.66 -4.51
C GLY A 35 19.48 -1.81 -4.89
N GLY A 36 19.26 -1.62 -6.19
CA GLY A 36 18.12 -0.82 -6.65
C GLY A 36 17.65 -1.27 -8.02
N SER A 37 16.35 -1.12 -8.25
CA SER A 37 15.73 -1.42 -9.53
C SER A 37 14.58 -0.44 -9.81
N PHE A 38 14.55 0.10 -11.02
CA PHE A 38 13.45 0.95 -11.48
C PHE A 38 12.23 0.12 -11.84
N TYR A 39 11.04 0.68 -11.62
CA TYR A 39 9.79 0.09 -12.08
C TYR A 39 9.70 0.14 -13.60
N PRO A 40 9.73 -1.00 -14.32
CA PRO A 40 9.89 -0.99 -15.77
C PRO A 40 8.70 -0.37 -16.51
N ARG A 41 7.46 -0.62 -16.06
CA ARG A 41 6.24 -0.08 -16.69
C ARG A 41 6.11 1.41 -16.42
N TRP A 42 6.39 1.84 -15.20
CA TRP A 42 6.45 3.25 -14.83
C TRP A 42 7.48 4.02 -15.64
N LYS A 43 8.69 3.47 -15.77
CA LYS A 43 9.78 4.06 -16.58
C LYS A 43 9.41 4.19 -18.06
N ALA A 44 8.58 3.26 -18.56
CA ALA A 44 8.04 3.34 -19.92
C ALA A 44 6.86 4.33 -20.05
N GLY A 45 6.44 5.00 -18.97
CA GLY A 45 5.34 5.96 -18.95
C GLY A 45 3.95 5.31 -19.06
N LEU A 46 3.84 4.00 -18.82
CA LEU A 46 2.59 3.29 -18.92
C LEU A 46 1.65 3.66 -17.76
N TYR A 47 0.34 3.64 -18.05
CA TYR A 47 -0.76 3.84 -17.09
C TYR A 47 -0.78 5.21 -16.40
N CYS A 48 -0.04 6.18 -16.95
CA CYS A 48 0.04 7.54 -16.45
C CYS A 48 -0.48 8.54 -17.48
N ASP A 49 -1.21 9.54 -17.01
CA ASP A 49 -1.68 10.66 -17.83
C ASP A 49 -1.58 11.96 -16.99
N ALA A 50 -0.56 12.76 -17.29
CA ALA A 50 -0.31 14.01 -16.58
C ALA A 50 -1.41 15.08 -16.85
N GLN A 51 -2.15 15.00 -17.96
CA GLN A 51 -3.21 15.97 -18.26
C GLN A 51 -4.41 15.78 -17.33
N SER A 52 -4.74 14.52 -17.01
CA SER A 52 -5.81 14.18 -16.06
C SER A 52 -5.30 13.98 -14.63
N ASN A 53 -4.02 14.21 -14.34
CA ASN A 53 -3.37 13.91 -13.06
C ASN A 53 -3.55 12.44 -12.62
N ARG A 54 -3.64 11.52 -13.57
CA ARG A 54 -3.75 10.09 -13.32
C ARG A 54 -2.38 9.43 -13.28
N TYR A 55 -2.09 8.74 -12.18
CA TYR A 55 -0.83 8.03 -11.96
C TYR A 55 -1.11 6.66 -11.34
N ARG A 56 -0.94 5.60 -12.14
CA ARG A 56 -1.16 4.21 -11.74
C ARG A 56 0.12 3.41 -11.83
N GLN A 57 0.32 2.49 -10.91
CA GLN A 57 1.48 1.59 -10.90
C GLN A 57 1.03 0.14 -10.87
N HIS A 58 1.52 -0.62 -11.83
CA HIS A 58 1.19 -2.04 -11.94
C HIS A 58 1.85 -2.83 -10.80
N PRO A 59 1.13 -3.74 -10.09
CA PRO A 59 1.69 -4.48 -8.96
C PRO A 59 2.91 -5.34 -9.31
N LEU A 60 3.05 -5.78 -10.56
CA LEU A 60 4.27 -6.47 -11.01
C LEU A 60 5.51 -5.59 -10.97
N ASP A 61 5.40 -4.27 -11.14
CA ASP A 61 6.54 -3.37 -11.00
C ASP A 61 7.16 -3.47 -9.61
N TYR A 62 6.34 -3.59 -8.57
CA TYR A 62 6.82 -3.74 -7.21
C TYR A 62 7.48 -5.10 -6.96
N ILE A 63 6.85 -6.20 -7.43
CA ILE A 63 7.38 -7.56 -7.25
C ILE A 63 8.71 -7.72 -7.99
N GLU A 64 8.75 -7.36 -9.26
CA GLU A 64 9.93 -7.50 -10.13
C GLU A 64 11.09 -6.64 -9.61
N SER A 65 10.82 -5.36 -9.28
CA SER A 65 11.85 -4.44 -8.82
C SER A 65 12.36 -4.76 -7.41
N MET A 66 11.48 -5.24 -6.51
CA MET A 66 11.91 -5.75 -5.20
C MET A 66 12.87 -6.94 -5.37
N THR A 67 12.47 -7.89 -6.20
CA THR A 67 13.28 -9.10 -6.44
C THR A 67 14.66 -8.73 -6.97
N GLU A 68 14.71 -7.84 -7.96
CA GLU A 68 15.99 -7.39 -8.54
C GLU A 68 16.83 -6.59 -7.54
N ALA A 69 16.22 -5.64 -6.82
CA ALA A 69 16.93 -4.83 -5.82
C ALA A 69 17.56 -5.70 -4.71
N VAL A 70 16.81 -6.71 -4.25
CA VAL A 70 17.32 -7.67 -3.24
C VAL A 70 18.43 -8.52 -3.82
N HIS A 71 18.29 -9.06 -5.04
CA HIS A 71 19.35 -9.84 -5.69
C HIS A 71 20.64 -9.03 -5.85
N VAL A 72 20.54 -7.78 -6.30
CA VAL A 72 21.70 -6.88 -6.41
C VAL A 72 22.36 -6.67 -5.05
N ALA A 73 21.61 -6.37 -4.01
CA ALA A 73 22.17 -6.18 -2.68
C ALA A 73 22.84 -7.45 -2.13
N LEU A 74 22.19 -8.61 -2.27
CA LEU A 74 22.73 -9.91 -1.81
C LEU A 74 23.98 -10.35 -2.57
N SER A 75 24.16 -9.95 -3.83
CA SER A 75 25.33 -10.31 -4.63
C SER A 75 26.66 -9.79 -4.07
N HIS A 76 26.60 -8.85 -3.14
CA HIS A 76 27.76 -8.28 -2.45
C HIS A 76 28.11 -9.03 -1.15
N LEU A 77 27.31 -10.02 -0.74
CA LEU A 77 27.47 -10.78 0.50
C LEU A 77 27.95 -12.21 0.22
N THR A 78 28.64 -12.77 1.20
CA THR A 78 28.94 -14.21 1.24
C THR A 78 27.71 -15.02 1.67
N GLU A 79 27.71 -16.32 1.41
CA GLU A 79 26.61 -17.22 1.85
C GLU A 79 26.41 -17.20 3.38
N GLU A 80 27.49 -17.08 4.16
CA GLU A 80 27.42 -16.98 5.62
C GLU A 80 26.74 -15.67 6.06
N GLU A 81 27.03 -14.56 5.40
CA GLU A 81 26.40 -13.26 5.67
C GLU A 81 24.92 -13.28 5.28
N ILE A 82 24.58 -13.86 4.13
CA ILE A 82 23.18 -14.04 3.72
C ILE A 82 22.41 -14.88 4.77
N ALA A 83 23.00 -15.99 5.23
CA ALA A 83 22.39 -16.86 6.24
C ALA A 83 22.22 -16.17 7.61
N SER A 84 22.91 -15.05 7.85
CA SER A 84 22.81 -14.28 9.09
C SER A 84 21.78 -13.14 9.03
N ILE A 85 21.09 -12.97 7.91
CA ILE A 85 19.98 -12.01 7.78
C ILE A 85 18.83 -12.49 8.67
N CYS A 86 18.39 -11.64 9.60
CA CYS A 86 17.42 -11.99 10.63
C CYS A 86 16.13 -11.16 10.60
N GLY A 87 16.00 -10.24 9.65
CA GLY A 87 14.81 -9.41 9.54
C GLY A 87 14.72 -8.64 8.22
N LEU A 88 13.49 -8.28 7.87
CA LEU A 88 13.17 -7.46 6.71
C LEU A 88 12.05 -6.50 7.10
N CYS A 89 12.13 -5.27 6.61
CA CYS A 89 11.08 -4.27 6.76
C CYS A 89 10.86 -3.47 5.48
N PHE A 90 9.67 -2.86 5.39
CA PHE A 90 9.25 -2.08 4.22
C PHE A 90 9.00 -0.62 4.59
N ASP A 91 9.40 0.26 3.70
CA ASP A 91 8.88 1.62 3.60
C ASP A 91 8.30 1.82 2.20
N THR A 92 7.18 2.56 2.10
CA THR A 92 6.48 2.75 0.84
C THR A 92 5.91 4.15 0.72
N THR A 93 5.66 4.58 -0.50
CA THR A 93 4.80 5.76 -0.70
C THR A 93 3.39 5.50 -0.16
N GLY A 94 2.73 6.53 0.36
CA GLY A 94 1.37 6.45 0.91
C GLY A 94 0.61 7.78 0.84
N SER A 95 -0.69 7.78 0.60
CA SER A 95 -1.58 6.64 0.34
C SER A 95 -1.42 6.14 -1.10
N THR A 96 -1.14 4.87 -1.26
CA THR A 96 -1.01 4.20 -2.56
C THR A 96 -1.85 2.92 -2.52
N PRO A 97 -3.19 3.03 -2.54
CA PRO A 97 -4.10 1.89 -2.44
C PRO A 97 -4.31 1.19 -3.78
N ALA A 98 -4.74 -0.08 -3.71
CA ALA A 98 -5.31 -0.84 -4.81
C ALA A 98 -6.57 -1.57 -4.38
N LEU A 99 -7.53 -1.75 -5.30
CA LEU A 99 -8.67 -2.65 -5.12
C LEU A 99 -8.21 -4.10 -5.33
N THR A 100 -8.73 -5.00 -4.50
CA THR A 100 -8.29 -6.39 -4.44
C THR A 100 -9.43 -7.38 -4.63
N ASP A 101 -9.07 -8.61 -5.01
CA ASP A 101 -9.93 -9.79 -4.96
C ASP A 101 -10.07 -10.32 -3.52
N CYS A 102 -10.79 -11.43 -3.37
CA CYS A 102 -11.01 -12.10 -2.07
C CYS A 102 -9.74 -12.75 -1.47
N ASN A 103 -8.68 -12.91 -2.25
CA ASN A 103 -7.38 -13.37 -1.80
C ASN A 103 -6.46 -12.19 -1.41
N GLY A 104 -6.95 -10.95 -1.52
CA GLY A 104 -6.19 -9.72 -1.25
C GLY A 104 -5.16 -9.38 -2.33
N MET A 105 -5.31 -9.97 -3.51
CA MET A 105 -4.43 -9.65 -4.64
C MET A 105 -5.00 -8.46 -5.42
N PRO A 106 -4.18 -7.44 -5.74
CA PRO A 106 -4.60 -6.34 -6.61
C PRO A 106 -5.19 -6.86 -7.91
N LEU A 107 -6.33 -6.30 -8.31
CA LEU A 107 -7.10 -6.80 -9.46
C LEU A 107 -6.28 -6.86 -10.75
N ALA A 108 -5.32 -5.95 -10.94
CA ALA A 108 -4.43 -5.96 -12.11
C ALA A 108 -3.52 -7.18 -12.23
N LEU A 109 -3.42 -8.03 -11.19
CA LEU A 109 -2.74 -9.34 -11.29
C LEU A 109 -3.62 -10.41 -11.93
N ASN A 110 -4.91 -10.17 -12.07
CA ASN A 110 -5.79 -11.01 -12.87
C ASN A 110 -5.61 -10.63 -14.36
N PRO A 111 -5.39 -11.61 -15.27
CA PRO A 111 -5.22 -11.34 -16.70
C PRO A 111 -6.35 -10.51 -17.33
N GLU A 112 -7.57 -10.61 -16.81
CA GLU A 112 -8.72 -9.81 -17.27
C GLU A 112 -8.54 -8.31 -17.04
N PHE A 113 -7.79 -7.92 -16.00
CA PHE A 113 -7.57 -6.53 -15.57
C PHE A 113 -6.12 -6.07 -15.72
N ALA A 114 -5.23 -6.86 -16.32
CA ALA A 114 -3.80 -6.57 -16.37
C ALA A 114 -3.47 -5.20 -17.02
N GLU A 115 -4.27 -4.77 -17.98
CA GLU A 115 -4.09 -3.49 -18.67
C GLU A 115 -5.07 -2.40 -18.17
N GLU A 116 -5.85 -2.67 -17.10
CA GLU A 116 -6.85 -1.74 -16.57
C GLU A 116 -6.22 -0.85 -15.48
N PRO A 117 -6.02 0.46 -15.74
CA PRO A 117 -5.34 1.34 -14.79
C PRO A 117 -6.05 1.45 -13.43
N ASP A 118 -7.39 1.37 -13.41
CA ASP A 118 -8.16 1.47 -12.17
C ASP A 118 -8.11 0.19 -11.31
N ALA A 119 -7.54 -0.90 -11.85
CA ALA A 119 -7.27 -2.15 -11.13
C ALA A 119 -5.86 -2.20 -10.52
N MET A 120 -5.04 -1.18 -10.78
CA MET A 120 -3.65 -1.04 -10.31
C MET A 120 -3.57 -0.22 -9.02
N PHE A 121 -2.36 -0.10 -8.47
CA PHE A 121 -2.10 0.84 -7.38
C PHE A 121 -2.28 2.28 -7.82
N ILE A 122 -3.04 3.05 -7.05
CA ILE A 122 -3.31 4.47 -7.28
C ILE A 122 -2.27 5.27 -6.50
N LEU A 123 -1.24 5.77 -7.20
CA LEU A 123 -0.09 6.39 -6.58
C LEU A 123 -0.46 7.59 -5.69
N TRP A 124 0.35 7.88 -4.68
CA TRP A 124 0.15 8.99 -3.74
C TRP A 124 -0.12 10.34 -4.42
N LYS A 125 0.56 10.63 -5.52
CA LYS A 125 0.41 11.88 -6.28
C LYS A 125 -0.72 11.87 -7.33
N ASP A 126 -1.57 10.84 -7.34
CA ASP A 126 -2.76 10.80 -8.21
C ASP A 126 -3.84 11.74 -7.66
N HIS A 127 -4.34 12.63 -8.51
CA HIS A 127 -5.35 13.62 -8.16
C HIS A 127 -6.64 13.47 -8.96
N THR A 128 -6.95 12.29 -9.47
CA THR A 128 -8.21 12.04 -10.19
C THR A 128 -9.44 12.18 -9.29
N ALA A 129 -9.29 11.99 -7.98
CA ALA A 129 -10.37 11.90 -7.00
C ALA A 129 -10.70 13.22 -6.26
N VAL A 130 -10.45 14.38 -6.87
CA VAL A 130 -10.73 15.70 -6.24
C VAL A 130 -12.20 15.85 -5.88
N ARG A 131 -13.11 15.48 -6.78
CA ARG A 131 -14.55 15.55 -6.56
C ARG A 131 -14.99 14.69 -5.37
N GLU A 132 -14.48 13.50 -5.26
CA GLU A 132 -14.80 12.56 -4.18
C GLU A 132 -14.27 13.08 -2.84
N ALA A 133 -13.09 13.70 -2.81
CA ALA A 133 -12.58 14.36 -1.61
C ALA A 133 -13.49 15.52 -1.15
N GLU A 134 -13.94 16.35 -2.07
CA GLU A 134 -14.90 17.42 -1.79
C GLU A 134 -16.23 16.87 -1.22
N GLN A 135 -16.74 15.77 -1.78
CA GLN A 135 -17.94 15.09 -1.30
C GLN A 135 -17.76 14.55 0.13
N ILE A 136 -16.63 13.91 0.43
CA ILE A 136 -16.30 13.44 1.79
C ILE A 136 -16.27 14.62 2.75
N ASN A 137 -15.58 15.70 2.42
CA ASN A 137 -15.50 16.90 3.27
C ASN A 137 -16.86 17.53 3.52
N ALA A 138 -17.71 17.63 2.49
CA ALA A 138 -19.06 18.16 2.62
C ALA A 138 -19.93 17.28 3.53
N LEU A 139 -19.86 15.96 3.36
CA LEU A 139 -20.60 14.99 4.19
C LEU A 139 -20.19 15.08 5.66
N MET A 140 -18.88 15.08 5.96
CA MET A 140 -18.40 15.20 7.34
C MET A 140 -18.88 16.48 8.01
N LYS A 141 -18.85 17.60 7.28
CA LYS A 141 -19.36 18.89 7.77
C LYS A 141 -20.88 18.88 7.97
N GLU A 142 -21.64 18.36 7.03
CA GLU A 142 -23.11 18.29 7.11
C GLU A 142 -23.58 17.45 8.29
N ARG A 143 -22.90 16.32 8.54
CA ARG A 143 -23.20 15.40 9.63
C ARG A 143 -22.57 15.81 10.95
N ASN A 144 -21.77 16.87 10.99
CA ASN A 144 -21.02 17.33 12.16
C ASN A 144 -20.17 16.20 12.78
N LEU A 145 -19.36 15.52 11.93
CA LEU A 145 -18.52 14.38 12.32
C LEU A 145 -17.06 14.79 12.42
N ASP A 146 -16.40 14.36 13.49
CA ASP A 146 -14.98 14.69 13.79
C ASP A 146 -13.98 13.69 13.20
N TYR A 147 -14.37 12.85 12.25
CA TYR A 147 -13.50 11.79 11.71
C TYR A 147 -12.23 12.31 11.02
N LEU A 148 -12.24 13.57 10.59
CA LEU A 148 -11.09 14.24 9.97
C LEU A 148 -10.16 14.93 10.98
N LEU A 149 -10.46 14.87 12.28
CA LEU A 149 -9.70 15.59 13.31
C LEU A 149 -8.21 15.27 13.28
N TYR A 150 -7.85 14.00 13.09
CA TYR A 150 -6.46 13.55 13.07
C TYR A 150 -5.83 13.54 11.67
N GLU A 151 -6.55 13.99 10.67
CA GLU A 151 -6.12 14.10 9.28
C GLU A 151 -5.96 15.57 8.84
N GLY A 152 -5.82 16.47 9.79
CA GLY A 152 -5.66 17.90 9.53
C GLY A 152 -6.96 18.65 9.25
N GLY A 153 -8.12 18.05 9.52
CA GLY A 153 -9.45 18.67 9.41
C GLY A 153 -10.02 18.71 7.99
N THR A 154 -9.35 18.10 7.01
CA THR A 154 -9.82 18.02 5.62
C THR A 154 -9.33 16.73 4.97
N TYR A 155 -10.17 16.13 4.13
CA TYR A 155 -9.82 14.91 3.39
C TYR A 155 -9.24 15.26 2.02
N SER A 156 -8.15 14.59 1.65
CA SER A 156 -7.43 14.84 0.40
C SER A 156 -7.83 13.88 -0.72
N SER A 157 -7.74 14.35 -1.98
CA SER A 157 -7.82 13.49 -3.16
C SER A 157 -6.72 12.44 -3.24
N GLU A 158 -5.63 12.65 -2.51
CA GLU A 158 -4.50 11.71 -2.42
C GLU A 158 -4.77 10.50 -1.53
N TRP A 159 -5.83 10.49 -0.71
CA TRP A 159 -6.06 9.48 0.30
C TRP A 159 -7.07 8.41 -0.15
N VAL A 160 -7.00 7.26 0.50
CA VAL A 160 -7.61 6.00 0.06
C VAL A 160 -9.09 6.11 -0.27
N TRP A 161 -9.92 6.73 0.59
CA TRP A 161 -11.37 6.73 0.34
C TRP A 161 -11.78 7.59 -0.83
N SER A 162 -11.09 8.71 -1.08
CA SER A 162 -11.32 9.49 -2.30
C SER A 162 -11.03 8.65 -3.55
N LYS A 163 -9.90 7.95 -3.56
CA LYS A 163 -9.46 7.10 -4.66
C LYS A 163 -10.37 5.89 -4.87
N VAL A 164 -10.75 5.19 -3.80
CA VAL A 164 -11.69 4.06 -3.86
C VAL A 164 -13.04 4.52 -4.39
N LEU A 165 -13.60 5.60 -3.85
CA LEU A 165 -14.87 6.18 -4.32
C LEU A 165 -14.80 6.57 -5.79
N HIS A 166 -13.70 7.19 -6.23
CA HIS A 166 -13.51 7.59 -7.63
C HIS A 166 -13.60 6.37 -8.56
N VAL A 167 -12.85 5.32 -8.29
CA VAL A 167 -12.88 4.09 -9.11
C VAL A 167 -14.27 3.46 -9.11
N ILE A 168 -14.91 3.32 -7.95
CA ILE A 168 -16.26 2.75 -7.83
C ILE A 168 -17.30 3.59 -8.59
N ASN A 169 -17.14 4.91 -8.63
CA ASN A 169 -18.04 5.82 -9.35
C ASN A 169 -17.85 5.77 -10.86
N THR A 170 -16.62 5.55 -11.33
CA THR A 170 -16.26 5.74 -12.74
C THR A 170 -16.04 4.45 -13.51
N ASN A 171 -15.70 3.35 -12.84
CA ASN A 171 -15.36 2.07 -13.48
C ASN A 171 -16.23 0.91 -12.96
N SER A 172 -17.29 0.59 -13.69
CA SER A 172 -18.24 -0.46 -13.31
C SER A 172 -17.62 -1.86 -13.31
N ARG A 173 -16.67 -2.15 -14.22
CA ARG A 173 -15.99 -3.46 -14.27
C ARG A 173 -15.17 -3.70 -13.02
N VAL A 174 -14.31 -2.74 -12.67
CA VAL A 174 -13.47 -2.83 -11.47
C VAL A 174 -14.33 -2.85 -10.21
N LYS A 175 -15.38 -2.02 -10.14
CA LYS A 175 -16.34 -2.01 -9.03
C LYS A 175 -16.97 -3.38 -8.79
N GLU A 176 -17.39 -4.08 -9.84
CA GLU A 176 -18.03 -5.41 -9.69
C GLU A 176 -17.03 -6.49 -9.25
N ALA A 177 -15.77 -6.40 -9.65
CA ALA A 177 -14.70 -7.33 -9.29
C ALA A 177 -14.10 -7.05 -7.90
N ALA A 178 -14.22 -5.83 -7.39
CA ALA A 178 -13.63 -5.43 -6.12
C ALA A 178 -14.28 -6.12 -4.93
N TYR A 179 -13.45 -6.79 -4.12
CA TYR A 179 -13.83 -7.41 -2.85
C TYR A 179 -13.39 -6.58 -1.65
N SER A 180 -12.17 -6.02 -1.72
CA SER A 180 -11.59 -5.18 -0.67
C SER A 180 -10.62 -4.16 -1.28
N TRP A 181 -9.89 -3.45 -0.44
CA TRP A 181 -8.75 -2.63 -0.84
C TRP A 181 -7.57 -2.85 0.11
N THR A 182 -6.36 -2.50 -0.35
CA THR A 182 -5.14 -2.56 0.46
C THR A 182 -4.26 -1.36 0.19
N GLU A 183 -3.52 -0.89 1.21
CA GLU A 183 -2.39 0.02 1.01
C GLU A 183 -1.16 -0.76 0.53
N HIS A 184 -0.26 -0.08 -0.18
CA HIS A 184 0.96 -0.67 -0.71
C HIS A 184 1.82 -1.30 0.38
N CYS A 185 2.04 -0.60 1.52
CA CYS A 185 2.82 -1.11 2.64
C CYS A 185 2.24 -2.40 3.23
N ASP A 186 0.92 -2.46 3.36
CA ASP A 186 0.22 -3.61 3.92
C ASP A 186 0.30 -4.81 2.98
N TRP A 187 0.10 -4.55 1.67
CA TRP A 187 0.14 -5.60 0.66
C TRP A 187 1.53 -6.22 0.51
N MET A 188 2.60 -5.42 0.47
CA MET A 188 3.97 -5.94 0.40
C MET A 188 4.31 -6.80 1.60
N THR A 189 3.92 -6.35 2.80
CA THR A 189 4.08 -7.14 4.03
C THR A 189 3.28 -8.44 3.96
N GLY A 190 2.03 -8.38 3.54
CA GLY A 190 1.17 -9.55 3.36
C GLY A 190 1.72 -10.54 2.33
N LEU A 191 2.22 -10.03 1.20
CA LEU A 191 2.77 -10.83 0.10
C LEU A 191 3.96 -11.68 0.57
N VAL A 192 4.95 -11.07 1.22
CA VAL A 192 6.17 -11.79 1.65
C VAL A 192 5.95 -12.70 2.86
N THR A 193 4.92 -12.46 3.65
CA THR A 193 4.55 -13.31 4.79
C THR A 193 3.48 -14.35 4.45
N GLY A 194 2.95 -14.36 3.22
CA GLY A 194 1.87 -15.24 2.81
C GLY A 194 0.52 -14.94 3.47
N ASN A 195 0.31 -13.73 4.00
CA ASN A 195 -0.91 -13.32 4.69
C ASN A 195 -1.59 -12.15 3.96
N THR A 196 -2.11 -12.42 2.75
CA THR A 196 -2.76 -11.42 1.89
C THR A 196 -4.28 -11.33 2.07
N ILE A 197 -4.92 -12.29 2.73
CA ILE A 197 -6.38 -12.31 2.92
C ILE A 197 -6.82 -10.99 3.60
N PRO A 198 -7.75 -10.22 3.01
CA PRO A 198 -8.06 -8.86 3.45
C PRO A 198 -8.40 -8.72 4.94
N GLU A 199 -9.20 -9.63 5.48
CA GLU A 199 -9.64 -9.61 6.88
C GLU A 199 -8.55 -10.07 7.86
N LYS A 200 -7.47 -10.71 7.38
CA LYS A 200 -6.38 -11.27 8.18
C LYS A 200 -5.06 -10.53 8.01
N MET A 201 -4.92 -9.77 6.92
CA MET A 201 -3.73 -8.99 6.62
C MET A 201 -3.44 -8.00 7.76
N LEU A 202 -2.20 -7.93 8.19
CA LEU A 202 -1.77 -6.93 9.18
C LEU A 202 -1.77 -5.55 8.53
N ARG A 203 -2.53 -4.62 9.13
CA ARG A 203 -2.69 -3.27 8.60
C ARG A 203 -1.88 -2.27 9.41
N SER A 204 -1.12 -1.45 8.72
CA SER A 204 -0.35 -0.36 9.33
C SER A 204 -1.27 0.63 10.04
N ARG A 205 -1.04 0.87 11.34
CA ARG A 205 -1.76 1.88 12.11
C ARG A 205 -1.53 3.28 11.53
N CYS A 206 -0.33 3.56 11.05
CA CYS A 206 0.00 4.85 10.43
C CYS A 206 -0.83 5.07 9.16
N ALA A 207 -0.85 4.10 8.24
CA ALA A 207 -1.63 4.21 7.00
C ALA A 207 -3.13 4.27 7.28
N ALA A 208 -3.65 3.42 8.16
CA ALA A 208 -5.06 3.40 8.52
C ALA A 208 -5.53 4.70 9.19
N GLY A 209 -4.76 5.19 10.18
CA GLY A 209 -5.12 6.38 10.95
C GLY A 209 -4.96 7.67 10.17
N HIS A 210 -3.94 7.77 9.33
CA HIS A 210 -3.65 9.01 8.61
C HIS A 210 -4.32 9.09 7.23
N LYS A 211 -4.75 7.94 6.66
CA LYS A 211 -5.28 7.89 5.28
C LYS A 211 -6.70 7.34 5.17
N ALA A 212 -7.12 6.47 6.10
CA ALA A 212 -8.40 5.78 6.05
C ALA A 212 -9.39 6.21 7.14
N MET A 213 -9.16 7.33 7.81
CA MET A 213 -9.99 7.85 8.91
C MET A 213 -10.17 6.86 10.08
N TRP A 214 -9.25 5.89 10.23
CA TRP A 214 -9.31 4.93 11.33
C TRP A 214 -8.81 5.57 12.64
N HIS A 215 -9.51 5.29 13.73
CA HIS A 215 -9.05 5.68 15.07
C HIS A 215 -9.60 4.70 16.11
N GLU A 216 -8.91 4.54 17.23
CA GLU A 216 -9.31 3.61 18.30
C GLU A 216 -10.72 3.88 18.87
N ARG A 217 -11.19 5.14 18.83
CA ARG A 217 -12.51 5.53 19.34
C ARG A 217 -13.67 5.09 18.45
N TRP A 218 -13.46 4.99 17.15
CA TRP A 218 -14.53 4.71 16.18
C TRP A 218 -14.19 3.62 15.16
N LEU A 219 -12.97 3.07 15.21
CA LEU A 219 -12.47 2.05 14.29
C LEU A 219 -12.68 2.52 12.83
N LEU A 220 -13.39 1.73 12.03
CA LEU A 220 -13.77 2.06 10.66
C LEU A 220 -15.22 2.55 10.51
N SER A 221 -15.91 2.89 11.62
CA SER A 221 -17.27 3.48 11.51
C SER A 221 -17.30 4.77 10.70
N SER A 222 -16.17 5.48 10.60
CA SER A 222 -15.98 6.60 9.68
C SER A 222 -16.21 6.24 8.23
N SER A 223 -15.86 5.01 7.82
CA SER A 223 -16.04 4.54 6.45
C SER A 223 -17.49 4.13 6.15
N GLU A 224 -18.26 3.71 7.16
CA GLU A 224 -19.68 3.38 7.00
C GLU A 224 -20.51 4.59 6.57
N VAL A 225 -20.12 5.78 7.01
CA VAL A 225 -20.79 7.03 6.60
C VAL A 225 -20.67 7.28 5.09
N LEU A 226 -19.60 6.76 4.46
CA LEU A 226 -19.39 6.90 3.02
C LEU A 226 -20.40 6.11 2.17
N LEU A 227 -21.18 5.20 2.77
CA LEU A 227 -22.33 4.56 2.11
C LEU A 227 -23.37 5.58 1.62
N GLU A 228 -23.44 6.74 2.26
CA GLU A 228 -24.30 7.84 1.82
C GLU A 228 -23.85 8.44 0.48
N LEU A 229 -22.54 8.40 0.19
CA LEU A 229 -21.96 8.85 -1.09
C LEU A 229 -22.07 7.78 -2.18
N ASN A 230 -21.84 6.52 -1.83
CA ASN A 230 -22.01 5.41 -2.76
C ASN A 230 -22.36 4.10 -2.02
N PRO A 231 -23.62 3.62 -2.12
CA PRO A 231 -24.07 2.38 -1.48
C PRO A 231 -23.32 1.12 -1.94
N SER A 232 -22.61 1.14 -3.09
CA SER A 232 -21.83 -0.01 -3.57
C SER A 232 -20.63 -0.35 -2.66
N LEU A 233 -20.20 0.59 -1.81
CA LEU A 233 -19.20 0.34 -0.77
C LEU A 233 -19.61 -0.79 0.19
N ASN A 234 -20.91 -1.10 0.28
CA ASN A 234 -21.39 -2.22 1.08
C ASN A 234 -20.80 -3.59 0.66
N LYS A 235 -20.25 -3.70 -0.56
CA LYS A 235 -19.51 -4.89 -1.00
C LYS A 235 -18.09 -4.96 -0.43
N ILE A 236 -17.50 -3.83 -0.08
CA ILE A 236 -16.09 -3.70 0.33
C ILE A 236 -15.96 -3.62 1.87
N LEU A 237 -16.82 -2.83 2.51
CA LEU A 237 -16.71 -2.55 3.95
C LEU A 237 -16.70 -3.79 4.85
N PRO A 238 -17.47 -4.86 4.60
CA PRO A 238 -17.44 -6.07 5.42
C PRO A 238 -16.12 -6.84 5.37
N HIS A 239 -15.27 -6.56 4.37
CA HIS A 239 -14.01 -7.24 4.09
C HIS A 239 -12.79 -6.39 4.42
N LEU A 240 -12.97 -5.41 5.30
CA LEU A 240 -11.90 -4.59 5.81
C LEU A 240 -11.36 -5.12 7.15
N PHE A 241 -10.30 -4.52 7.59
CA PHE A 241 -9.64 -4.83 8.84
C PHE A 241 -10.39 -4.25 10.06
N THR A 242 -10.29 -4.92 11.19
CA THR A 242 -10.80 -4.42 12.49
C THR A 242 -9.69 -3.94 13.41
N GLN A 243 -8.44 -4.39 13.17
CA GLN A 243 -7.28 -4.09 13.98
C GLN A 243 -6.16 -3.48 13.13
N THR A 244 -5.35 -2.65 13.77
CA THR A 244 -4.15 -2.05 13.19
C THR A 244 -2.94 -2.30 14.07
N TYR A 245 -1.76 -2.28 13.47
CA TYR A 245 -0.52 -2.65 14.11
C TYR A 245 0.53 -1.55 13.92
N THR A 246 1.41 -1.41 14.89
CA THR A 246 2.59 -0.54 14.84
C THR A 246 3.78 -1.30 14.26
N SER A 247 4.80 -0.58 13.81
CA SER A 247 5.97 -1.15 13.12
C SER A 247 6.84 -2.08 13.98
N ASP A 248 6.63 -2.11 15.31
CA ASP A 248 7.26 -3.04 16.24
C ASP A 248 6.58 -4.43 16.31
N THR A 249 5.45 -4.57 15.61
CA THR A 249 4.74 -5.85 15.53
C THR A 249 5.36 -6.72 14.44
N ARG A 250 5.78 -7.94 14.82
CA ARG A 250 6.30 -8.91 13.86
C ARG A 250 5.17 -9.44 12.97
N ALA A 251 5.33 -9.29 11.65
CA ALA A 251 4.31 -9.68 10.68
C ALA A 251 4.39 -11.16 10.26
N GLY A 252 5.57 -11.77 10.36
CA GLY A 252 5.79 -13.15 9.94
C GLY A 252 7.19 -13.66 10.29
N THR A 253 7.52 -14.87 9.85
CA THR A 253 8.83 -15.53 10.03
C THR A 253 9.44 -15.89 8.69
#